data_a34afabb5363ed79045efd52a0779912
#
_entry.id   a34afabb5363ed79045efd52a0779912
#
_cell.length_a   1.000
_cell.length_b   1.000
_cell.length_c   1.000
_cell.angle_alpha   90.00
_cell.angle_beta   90.00
_cell.angle_gamma   90.00
#
_symmetry.space_group_name_H-M   'P 1'
#
loop_
_entity.id
_entity.type
_entity.pdbx_description
1 polymer ?
#
loop_
_entity_poly.entity_id
_entity_poly.type
_entity_poly.pdbx_seq_one_letter_code
_entity_poly.pdbx_strand_id
1 'polypeptide(L)'
;MNIEHIALYVNDLEAARDFFVSFLGGKSNDGYHNPRTDFRSYFISFDDGARLELMNKPGMDDMEKPLNRTGYAHIAFSVGSKDKVDELTDQIRAVGYQVVSGPRTTGDGYYESCIIGLEGNLIEITE
;
A
#
# COMPACT_ATOMS: atom_id res chain seq x y z
N MET A 1 4.90 22.29 -6.79
CA MET A 1 5.44 21.24 -5.88
C MET A 1 4.46 20.08 -5.91
N ASN A 2 4.92 18.85 -5.97
CA ASN A 2 4.11 17.62 -6.02
C ASN A 2 4.79 16.53 -5.21
N ILE A 3 4.05 15.52 -4.81
CA ILE A 3 4.62 14.32 -4.19
C ILE A 3 5.25 13.49 -5.31
N GLU A 4 6.56 13.25 -5.24
CA GLU A 4 7.27 12.45 -6.23
C GLU A 4 7.15 10.95 -5.87
N HIS A 5 7.44 10.58 -4.61
CA HIS A 5 7.22 9.22 -4.12
C HIS A 5 7.02 9.19 -2.59
N ILE A 6 6.46 8.08 -2.12
CA ILE A 6 6.42 7.66 -0.73
C ILE A 6 7.17 6.34 -0.65
N ALA A 7 7.94 6.12 0.43
CA ALA A 7 8.74 4.92 0.58
C ALA A 7 8.31 4.07 1.76
N LEU A 8 8.32 2.73 1.57
CA LEU A 8 8.05 1.71 2.59
C LEU A 8 9.23 0.76 2.71
N TYR A 9 9.68 0.49 3.93
CA TYR A 9 10.47 -0.71 4.20
C TYR A 9 9.55 -1.91 4.36
N VAL A 10 9.89 -3.02 3.70
CA VAL A 10 9.15 -4.28 3.74
C VAL A 10 10.11 -5.45 3.94
N ASN A 11 9.65 -6.50 4.62
CA ASN A 11 10.45 -7.71 4.85
C ASN A 11 10.51 -8.58 3.60
N ASP A 12 9.35 -8.79 2.95
CA ASP A 12 9.24 -9.54 1.70
C ASP A 12 9.00 -8.58 0.53
N LEU A 13 10.08 -8.21 -0.14
CA LEU A 13 10.05 -7.22 -1.23
C LEU A 13 9.24 -7.71 -2.44
N GLU A 14 9.33 -9.01 -2.76
CA GLU A 14 8.60 -9.60 -3.90
C GLU A 14 7.11 -9.70 -3.62
N ALA A 15 6.72 -10.15 -2.43
CA ALA A 15 5.31 -10.18 -2.02
C ALA A 15 4.70 -8.77 -1.98
N ALA A 16 5.48 -7.77 -1.53
CA ALA A 16 5.05 -6.37 -1.54
C ALA A 16 4.80 -5.86 -2.96
N ARG A 17 5.74 -6.07 -3.87
CA ARG A 17 5.57 -5.72 -5.28
C ARG A 17 4.32 -6.38 -5.85
N ASP A 18 4.15 -7.67 -5.65
CA ASP A 18 3.03 -8.43 -6.20
C ASP A 18 1.68 -7.96 -5.65
N PHE A 19 1.63 -7.57 -4.37
CA PHE A 19 0.43 -6.98 -3.78
C PHE A 19 0.00 -5.69 -4.49
N PHE A 20 0.90 -4.72 -4.64
CA PHE A 20 0.58 -3.43 -5.26
C PHE A 20 0.32 -3.54 -6.75
N VAL A 21 0.96 -4.49 -7.45
CA VAL A 21 0.70 -4.74 -8.87
C VAL A 21 -0.64 -5.44 -9.07
N SER A 22 -0.92 -6.51 -8.32
CA SER A 22 -2.07 -7.37 -8.57
C SER A 22 -3.39 -6.76 -8.09
N PHE A 23 -3.41 -6.09 -6.92
CA PHE A 23 -4.63 -5.53 -6.36
C PHE A 23 -4.86 -4.07 -6.76
N LEU A 24 -3.79 -3.27 -6.82
CA LEU A 24 -3.89 -1.83 -6.98
C LEU A 24 -3.47 -1.34 -8.38
N GLY A 25 -3.20 -2.27 -9.31
CA GLY A 25 -2.90 -1.95 -10.69
C GLY A 25 -1.58 -1.21 -10.93
N GLY A 26 -0.68 -1.24 -9.94
CA GLY A 26 0.63 -0.62 -10.05
C GLY A 26 1.51 -1.26 -11.11
N LYS A 27 2.44 -0.49 -11.66
CA LYS A 27 3.44 -0.93 -12.63
C LYS A 27 4.82 -0.87 -11.98
N SER A 28 5.45 -2.02 -11.78
CA SER A 28 6.79 -2.13 -11.20
C SER A 28 7.88 -1.88 -12.23
N ASN A 29 8.95 -1.21 -11.82
CA ASN A 29 10.20 -1.26 -12.56
C ASN A 29 10.91 -2.62 -12.37
N ASP A 30 12.10 -2.78 -12.99
CA ASP A 30 12.88 -4.03 -12.91
C ASP A 30 13.61 -4.22 -11.58
N GLY A 31 13.56 -3.20 -10.70
CA GLY A 31 14.22 -3.22 -9.41
C GLY A 31 15.66 -2.72 -9.41
N TYR A 32 16.15 -2.44 -8.22
CA TYR A 32 17.52 -2.03 -7.95
C TYR A 32 18.12 -2.90 -6.85
N HIS A 33 19.40 -3.22 -6.98
CA HIS A 33 20.16 -3.91 -5.96
C HIS A 33 21.56 -3.29 -5.83
N ASN A 34 21.90 -2.88 -4.61
CA ASN A 34 23.26 -2.45 -4.27
C ASN A 34 24.02 -3.64 -3.65
N PRO A 35 25.00 -4.25 -4.36
CA PRO A 35 25.67 -5.45 -3.89
C PRO A 35 26.60 -5.21 -2.67
N ARG A 36 26.97 -3.95 -2.40
CA ARG A 36 27.83 -3.62 -1.24
C ARG A 36 27.06 -3.54 0.07
N THR A 37 25.80 -3.08 0.01
CA THR A 37 24.95 -2.85 1.18
C THR A 37 23.82 -3.86 1.28
N ASP A 38 23.59 -4.65 0.23
CA ASP A 38 22.43 -5.50 -0.01
C ASP A 38 21.09 -4.76 0.08
N PHE A 39 21.10 -3.45 -0.13
CA PHE A 39 19.87 -2.66 -0.30
C PHE A 39 19.20 -3.03 -1.62
N ARG A 40 17.89 -3.24 -1.56
CA ARG A 40 17.05 -3.57 -2.73
C ARG A 40 15.82 -2.69 -2.74
N SER A 41 15.33 -2.32 -3.93
CA SER A 41 14.08 -1.60 -4.06
C SER A 41 13.37 -1.88 -5.37
N TYR A 42 12.03 -1.66 -5.34
CA TYR A 42 11.18 -1.50 -6.52
C TYR A 42 10.48 -0.15 -6.46
N PHE A 43 10.33 0.49 -7.61
CA PHE A 43 9.41 1.60 -7.78
C PHE A 43 8.13 1.11 -8.45
N ILE A 44 7.00 1.41 -7.82
CA ILE A 44 5.67 1.12 -8.34
C ILE A 44 5.05 2.45 -8.78
N SER A 45 4.67 2.53 -10.05
CA SER A 45 4.02 3.71 -10.64
C SER A 45 2.52 3.48 -10.77
N PHE A 46 1.75 4.55 -10.58
CA PHE A 46 0.30 4.59 -10.76
C PHE A 46 -0.06 5.67 -11.79
N ASP A 47 -1.33 5.81 -12.11
CA ASP A 47 -1.78 6.70 -13.19
C ASP A 47 -1.67 8.20 -12.83
N ASP A 48 -1.56 8.56 -11.55
CA ASP A 48 -1.55 9.93 -11.04
C ASP A 48 -0.16 10.58 -11.00
N GLY A 49 0.90 9.83 -11.26
CA GLY A 49 2.29 10.33 -11.27
C GLY A 49 3.04 10.23 -9.94
N ALA A 50 2.40 10.08 -8.78
CA ALA A 50 3.10 9.73 -7.54
C ALA A 50 3.53 8.26 -7.59
N ARG A 51 4.72 7.95 -7.04
CA ARG A 51 5.26 6.59 -7.02
C ARG A 51 5.32 6.06 -5.59
N LEU A 52 5.36 4.75 -5.48
CA LEU A 52 5.65 4.06 -4.23
C LEU A 52 7.02 3.37 -4.37
N GLU A 53 7.95 3.64 -3.46
CA GLU A 53 9.21 2.91 -3.37
C GLU A 53 9.09 1.83 -2.30
N LEU A 54 9.24 0.58 -2.69
CA LEU A 54 9.32 -0.56 -1.78
C LEU A 54 10.79 -0.88 -1.56
N MET A 55 11.22 -0.92 -0.32
CA MET A 55 12.64 -1.06 0.03
C MET A 55 12.88 -2.20 0.99
N ASN A 56 14.06 -2.81 0.87
CA ASN A 56 14.56 -3.80 1.81
C ASN A 56 16.07 -3.63 2.00
N LYS A 57 16.55 -3.89 3.22
CA LYS A 57 17.98 -3.93 3.55
C LYS A 57 18.21 -4.82 4.76
N PRO A 58 19.44 -5.37 4.97
CA PRO A 58 19.76 -6.08 6.18
C PRO A 58 19.64 -5.25 7.45
N GLY A 59 19.27 -5.88 8.56
CA GLY A 59 19.26 -5.27 9.89
C GLY A 59 18.11 -4.30 10.15
N MET A 60 16.99 -4.46 9.44
CA MET A 60 15.76 -3.69 9.75
C MET A 60 15.09 -4.25 11.00
N ASP A 61 14.56 -3.33 11.83
CA ASP A 61 13.69 -3.69 12.94
C ASP A 61 12.24 -3.80 12.44
N ASP A 62 11.62 -4.96 12.68
CA ASP A 62 10.21 -5.17 12.37
C ASP A 62 9.35 -4.77 13.58
N MET A 63 8.98 -3.51 13.62
CA MET A 63 8.20 -2.94 14.73
C MET A 63 6.71 -3.18 14.56
N GLU A 64 6.01 -3.37 15.69
CA GLU A 64 4.54 -3.37 15.71
C GLU A 64 3.98 -2.07 15.15
N LYS A 65 2.85 -2.18 14.44
CA LYS A 65 2.15 -1.06 13.79
C LYS A 65 0.74 -0.90 14.37
N PRO A 66 0.61 -0.43 15.63
CA PRO A 66 -0.71 -0.19 16.21
C PRO A 66 -1.49 0.84 15.37
N LEU A 67 -2.81 0.64 15.26
CA LEU A 67 -3.69 1.47 14.42
C LEU A 67 -3.67 2.95 14.82
N ASN A 68 -3.60 3.24 16.12
CA ASN A 68 -3.62 4.58 16.68
C ASN A 68 -2.21 5.00 17.10
N ARG A 69 -1.39 5.40 16.14
CA ARG A 69 -0.03 5.90 16.38
C ARG A 69 0.21 7.21 15.65
N THR A 70 1.13 8.00 16.15
CA THR A 70 1.61 9.20 15.44
C THR A 70 2.47 8.81 14.22
N GLY A 71 2.60 9.70 13.24
CA GLY A 71 3.33 9.49 12.01
C GLY A 71 2.41 9.17 10.83
N TYR A 72 2.97 8.59 9.78
CA TYR A 72 2.17 8.17 8.62
C TYR A 72 1.18 7.07 9.03
N ALA A 73 -0.12 7.30 8.81
CA ALA A 73 -1.18 6.39 9.20
C ALA A 73 -1.46 5.35 8.11
N HIS A 74 -1.78 5.81 6.90
CA HIS A 74 -2.15 4.98 5.76
C HIS A 74 -1.72 5.63 4.44
N ILE A 75 -1.80 4.84 3.36
CA ILE A 75 -1.79 5.33 1.99
C ILE A 75 -3.20 5.12 1.44
N ALA A 76 -3.81 6.15 0.85
CA ALA A 76 -5.11 6.08 0.22
C ALA A 76 -4.97 5.93 -1.31
N PHE A 77 -5.76 5.03 -1.88
CA PHE A 77 -5.85 4.80 -3.32
C PHE A 77 -7.26 5.08 -3.80
N SER A 78 -7.42 6.05 -4.71
CA SER A 78 -8.69 6.28 -5.38
C SER A 78 -8.86 5.27 -6.52
N VAL A 79 -10.00 4.57 -6.51
CA VAL A 79 -10.35 3.57 -7.53
C VAL A 79 -11.44 4.05 -8.47
N GLY A 80 -11.97 5.27 -8.24
CA GLY A 80 -12.82 6.02 -9.16
C GLY A 80 -14.31 5.67 -9.12
N SER A 81 -14.78 4.74 -8.29
CA SER A 81 -16.21 4.50 -8.04
C SER A 81 -16.46 3.66 -6.80
N LYS A 82 -17.66 3.78 -6.23
CA LYS A 82 -18.12 2.97 -5.08
C LYS A 82 -18.11 1.48 -5.37
N ASP A 83 -18.56 1.08 -6.56
CA ASP A 83 -18.57 -0.32 -6.97
C ASP A 83 -17.15 -0.92 -6.95
N LYS A 84 -16.16 -0.16 -7.40
CA LYS A 84 -14.76 -0.60 -7.36
C LYS A 84 -14.20 -0.65 -5.94
N VAL A 85 -14.62 0.24 -5.05
CA VAL A 85 -14.27 0.16 -3.62
C VAL A 85 -14.79 -1.14 -3.04
N ASP A 86 -16.06 -1.47 -3.29
CA ASP A 86 -16.69 -2.71 -2.81
C ASP A 86 -15.97 -3.95 -3.37
N GLU A 87 -15.82 -4.02 -4.70
CA GLU A 87 -15.19 -5.15 -5.40
C GLU A 87 -13.76 -5.41 -4.91
N LEU A 88 -12.93 -4.35 -4.85
CA LEU A 88 -11.54 -4.50 -4.44
C LEU A 88 -11.43 -4.88 -2.95
N THR A 89 -12.26 -4.30 -2.10
CA THR A 89 -12.31 -4.64 -0.67
C THR A 89 -12.66 -6.11 -0.48
N ASP A 90 -13.64 -6.63 -1.24
CA ASP A 90 -14.05 -8.03 -1.17
C ASP A 90 -12.96 -8.97 -1.71
N GLN A 91 -12.28 -8.61 -2.79
CA GLN A 91 -11.15 -9.38 -3.33
C GLN A 91 -10.01 -9.51 -2.31
N ILE A 92 -9.64 -8.39 -1.68
CA ILE A 92 -8.56 -8.35 -0.68
C ILE A 92 -8.94 -9.14 0.58
N ARG A 93 -10.21 -9.00 1.03
CA ARG A 93 -10.76 -9.80 2.14
C ARG A 93 -10.73 -11.30 1.84
N ALA A 94 -11.10 -11.69 0.60
CA ALA A 94 -11.16 -13.10 0.19
C ALA A 94 -9.80 -13.81 0.22
N VAL A 95 -8.70 -13.09 0.04
CA VAL A 95 -7.35 -13.64 0.15
C VAL A 95 -6.75 -13.55 1.56
N GLY A 96 -7.54 -13.10 2.55
CA GLY A 96 -7.20 -13.19 3.97
C GLY A 96 -6.74 -11.89 4.64
N TYR A 97 -6.75 -10.75 3.96
CA TYR A 97 -6.46 -9.47 4.61
C TYR A 97 -7.64 -8.97 5.44
N GLN A 98 -7.34 -8.34 6.56
CA GLN A 98 -8.35 -7.82 7.46
C GLN A 98 -8.90 -6.48 6.99
N VAL A 99 -10.22 -6.35 6.92
CA VAL A 99 -10.91 -5.07 6.73
C VAL A 99 -11.15 -4.45 8.10
N VAL A 100 -10.57 -3.28 8.34
CA VAL A 100 -10.69 -2.54 9.60
C VAL A 100 -12.01 -1.78 9.65
N SER A 101 -12.38 -1.14 8.53
CA SER A 101 -13.62 -0.40 8.41
C SER A 101 -14.12 -0.35 6.96
N GLY A 102 -15.41 -0.19 6.79
CA GLY A 102 -16.05 -0.03 5.49
C GLY A 102 -16.25 -1.33 4.70
N PRO A 103 -16.66 -1.22 3.41
CA PRO A 103 -16.99 0.03 2.72
C PRO A 103 -18.13 0.82 3.38
N ARG A 104 -17.97 2.13 3.48
CA ARG A 104 -18.97 3.05 4.06
C ARG A 104 -18.77 4.48 3.60
N THR A 105 -19.78 5.31 3.72
CA THR A 105 -19.62 6.75 3.60
C THR A 105 -19.14 7.32 4.94
N THR A 106 -18.04 8.07 4.92
CA THR A 106 -17.47 8.75 6.09
C THR A 106 -18.24 10.02 6.43
N GLY A 107 -17.99 10.58 7.61
CA GLY A 107 -18.64 11.82 8.07
C GLY A 107 -18.31 13.05 7.21
N ASP A 108 -17.19 13.03 6.50
CA ASP A 108 -16.74 14.06 5.55
C ASP A 108 -17.12 13.76 4.08
N GLY A 109 -17.85 12.65 3.85
CA GLY A 109 -18.53 12.36 2.59
C GLY A 109 -17.80 11.45 1.62
N TYR A 110 -16.62 10.93 1.98
CA TYR A 110 -15.90 9.94 1.16
C TYR A 110 -16.53 8.55 1.28
N TYR A 111 -16.58 7.82 0.19
CA TYR A 111 -16.92 6.40 0.20
C TYR A 111 -15.65 5.57 0.17
N GLU A 112 -15.40 4.83 1.23
CA GLU A 112 -14.11 4.18 1.42
C GLU A 112 -14.17 2.92 2.27
N SER A 113 -13.11 2.13 2.17
CA SER A 113 -12.76 1.08 3.13
C SER A 113 -11.31 1.25 3.58
N CYS A 114 -10.99 0.72 4.75
CA CYS A 114 -9.65 0.65 5.27
C CYS A 114 -9.29 -0.80 5.57
N ILE A 115 -8.14 -1.24 5.10
CA ILE A 115 -7.62 -2.60 5.27
C ILE A 115 -6.27 -2.57 5.99
N ILE A 116 -5.96 -3.64 6.71
CA ILE A 116 -4.59 -3.97 7.09
C ILE A 116 -4.00 -4.73 5.91
N GLY A 117 -3.24 -4.04 5.10
CA GLY A 117 -2.60 -4.60 3.92
C GLY A 117 -1.31 -5.34 4.24
N LEU A 118 -0.41 -5.36 3.27
CA LEU A 118 0.85 -6.06 3.37
C LEU A 118 1.63 -5.64 4.63
N GLU A 119 2.11 -6.63 5.39
CA GLU A 119 2.94 -6.47 6.58
C GLU A 119 2.37 -5.48 7.62
N GLY A 120 1.05 -5.45 7.77
CA GLY A 120 0.38 -4.63 8.78
C GLY A 120 0.28 -3.13 8.44
N ASN A 121 0.61 -2.73 7.22
CA ASN A 121 0.45 -1.34 6.78
C ASN A 121 -1.01 -1.05 6.41
N LEU A 122 -1.54 0.06 6.90
CA LEU A 122 -2.90 0.47 6.57
C LEU A 122 -2.98 1.01 5.14
N ILE A 123 -3.99 0.55 4.43
CA ILE A 123 -4.33 1.02 3.09
C ILE A 123 -5.80 1.40 3.08
N GLU A 124 -6.08 2.57 2.56
CA GLU A 124 -7.43 3.06 2.33
C GLU A 124 -7.76 2.96 0.85
N ILE A 125 -8.96 2.50 0.56
CA ILE A 125 -9.50 2.36 -0.81
C ILE A 125 -10.69 3.30 -0.88
N THR A 126 -10.59 4.32 -1.70
CA THR A 126 -11.61 5.38 -1.83
C THR A 126 -12.06 5.56 -3.27
N GLU A 127 -13.28 6.12 -3.47
CA GLU A 127 -13.75 6.49 -4.81
C GLU A 127 -13.04 7.71 -5.38
#